data_e2fe2fdf8c0bb94f3644cce5097acd61
#
_entry.id   e2fe2fdf8c0bb94f3644cce5097acd61
#
_cell.length_a   1.000
_cell.length_b   1.000
_cell.length_c   1.000
_cell.angle_alpha   90.00
_cell.angle_beta   90.00
_cell.angle_gamma   90.00
#
_symmetry.space_group_name_H-M   'P 1'
#
loop_
_entity.id
_entity.type
_entity.pdbx_description
1 polymer ?
#
loop_
_entity_poly.entity_id
_entity_poly.type
_entity_poly.pdbx_seq_one_letter_code
_entity_poly.pdbx_strand_id
1 'polypeptide(L)'
;KRNGEPYNVNTDGLRIYTTLDTRMQQYAEESVRKHVGGYLQSQFNLAMRYKKNAPFSSNISRRTIKEILNRSCRQTLRYQRLKEQGATPEEIKRSFRTPHEMTLFTYHGDIDTVMTPIDSIRYYKSFLRSAFVSMDPHTGAVKAYVGDIDYQHFKYDVVMGGRRQVGSTIKPFLYAL
;
A
#
# COMPACT_ATOMS: atom_id res chain seq x y z
N LYS A 1 -4.85 32.86 -1.56
CA LYS A 1 -4.14 33.86 -2.38
C LYS A 1 -4.75 35.24 -2.09
N ARG A 2 -4.07 36.31 -2.48
CA ARG A 2 -4.59 37.67 -2.29
C ARG A 2 -5.96 37.95 -2.98
N ASN A 3 -6.30 37.12 -3.97
CA ASN A 3 -7.58 37.14 -4.71
C ASN A 3 -8.67 36.26 -4.07
N GLY A 4 -8.45 35.70 -2.89
CA GLY A 4 -9.40 34.80 -2.21
C GLY A 4 -9.39 33.35 -2.71
N GLU A 5 -8.65 33.01 -3.77
CA GLU A 5 -8.57 31.63 -4.24
C GLU A 5 -7.65 30.79 -3.34
N PRO A 6 -7.95 29.48 -3.14
CA PRO A 6 -7.08 28.57 -2.41
C PRO A 6 -5.75 28.39 -3.13
N TYR A 7 -4.68 28.11 -2.37
CA TYR A 7 -3.40 27.72 -2.94
C TYR A 7 -3.47 26.32 -3.53
N ASN A 8 -2.82 26.13 -4.69
CA ASN A 8 -2.60 24.83 -5.29
C ASN A 8 -1.16 24.38 -5.01
N VAL A 9 -1.01 23.31 -4.24
CA VAL A 9 0.29 22.77 -3.80
C VAL A 9 1.21 22.41 -4.98
N ASN A 10 0.63 22.00 -6.11
CA ASN A 10 1.38 21.49 -7.26
C ASN A 10 1.83 22.62 -8.22
N THR A 11 1.15 23.79 -8.22
CA THR A 11 1.36 24.82 -9.25
C THR A 11 1.82 26.17 -8.70
N ASP A 12 1.63 26.44 -7.41
CA ASP A 12 1.86 27.78 -6.86
C ASP A 12 3.28 27.98 -6.26
N GLY A 13 4.19 27.02 -6.44
CA GLY A 13 5.59 27.16 -6.01
C GLY A 13 5.76 27.38 -4.50
N LEU A 14 4.93 26.76 -3.69
CA LEU A 14 4.92 26.93 -2.24
C LEU A 14 6.19 26.35 -1.60
N ARG A 15 6.73 27.06 -0.59
CA ARG A 15 7.75 26.52 0.32
C ARG A 15 7.06 25.90 1.53
N ILE A 16 7.15 24.58 1.67
CA ILE A 16 6.51 23.83 2.75
C ILE A 16 7.57 23.48 3.78
N TYR A 17 7.43 24.00 5.00
CA TYR A 17 8.29 23.66 6.12
C TYR A 17 7.60 22.58 6.95
N THR A 18 8.33 21.51 7.23
CA THR A 18 7.83 20.37 8.02
C THR A 18 8.67 20.20 9.29
N THR A 19 8.15 19.40 10.23
CA THR A 19 8.85 19.04 11.47
C THR A 19 9.69 17.77 11.33
N LEU A 20 9.69 17.15 10.13
CA LEU A 20 10.42 15.91 9.85
C LEU A 20 11.92 16.09 10.03
N ASP A 21 12.54 15.12 10.70
CA ASP A 21 14.00 14.96 10.75
C ASP A 21 14.43 13.94 9.69
N THR A 22 15.26 14.36 8.75
CA THR A 22 15.64 13.54 7.61
C THR A 22 16.38 12.26 8.00
N ARG A 23 17.19 12.29 9.08
CA ARG A 23 17.91 11.10 9.56
C ARG A 23 16.94 10.12 10.23
N MET A 24 16.01 10.63 11.04
CA MET A 24 14.98 9.79 11.65
C MET A 24 14.05 9.18 10.59
N GLN A 25 13.71 9.93 9.56
CA GLN A 25 12.95 9.45 8.42
C GLN A 25 13.67 8.31 7.71
N GLN A 26 14.95 8.49 7.39
CA GLN A 26 15.76 7.45 6.76
C GLN A 26 15.84 6.19 7.64
N TYR A 27 16.11 6.32 8.93
CA TYR A 27 16.15 5.17 9.84
C TYR A 27 14.81 4.45 9.94
N ALA A 28 13.70 5.18 9.92
CA ALA A 28 12.36 4.60 9.93
C ALA A 28 12.09 3.78 8.66
N GLU A 29 12.40 4.33 7.48
CA GLU A 29 12.24 3.64 6.19
C GLU A 29 13.13 2.38 6.10
N GLU A 30 14.40 2.50 6.48
CA GLU A 30 15.34 1.38 6.51
C GLU A 30 14.88 0.28 7.48
N SER A 31 14.40 0.66 8.66
CA SER A 31 13.91 -0.27 9.67
C SER A 31 12.67 -1.03 9.20
N VAL A 32 11.71 -0.33 8.59
CA VAL A 32 10.52 -0.94 7.99
C VAL A 32 10.94 -1.91 6.88
N ARG A 33 11.78 -1.47 5.95
CA ARG A 33 12.26 -2.31 4.84
C ARG A 33 13.00 -3.55 5.33
N LYS A 34 13.94 -3.39 6.28
CA LYS A 34 14.75 -4.48 6.81
C LYS A 34 13.92 -5.48 7.61
N HIS A 35 13.04 -5.01 8.49
CA HIS A 35 12.27 -5.89 9.36
C HIS A 35 11.10 -6.53 8.61
N VAL A 36 10.29 -5.76 7.89
CA VAL A 36 9.15 -6.28 7.16
C VAL A 36 9.60 -7.08 5.95
N GLY A 37 10.50 -6.53 5.12
CA GLY A 37 10.98 -7.17 3.90
C GLY A 37 11.91 -8.35 4.16
N GLY A 38 12.94 -8.13 4.98
CA GLY A 38 13.98 -9.12 5.22
C GLY A 38 13.56 -10.28 6.13
N TYR A 39 12.68 -10.03 7.09
CA TYR A 39 12.27 -11.04 8.06
C TYR A 39 10.80 -11.43 7.94
N LEU A 40 9.87 -10.52 8.21
CA LEU A 40 8.44 -10.88 8.32
C LEU A 40 7.85 -11.39 7.01
N GLN A 41 8.18 -10.77 5.87
CA GLN A 41 7.70 -11.18 4.57
C GLN A 41 8.19 -12.59 4.22
N SER A 42 9.43 -12.91 4.53
CA SER A 42 9.98 -14.25 4.31
C SER A 42 9.25 -15.31 5.13
N GLN A 43 8.99 -15.03 6.42
CA GLN A 43 8.22 -15.93 7.29
C GLN A 43 6.77 -16.09 6.79
N PHE A 44 6.14 -15.00 6.37
CA PHE A 44 4.81 -15.03 5.79
C PHE A 44 4.77 -15.88 4.51
N ASN A 45 5.72 -15.70 3.61
CA ASN A 45 5.80 -16.47 2.37
C ASN A 45 5.98 -17.97 2.64
N LEU A 46 6.83 -18.34 3.62
CA LEU A 46 6.97 -19.73 4.05
C LEU A 46 5.67 -20.29 4.61
N ALA A 47 4.99 -19.54 5.49
CA ALA A 47 3.72 -19.95 6.08
C ALA A 47 2.59 -20.09 5.04
N MET A 48 2.66 -19.35 3.94
CA MET A 48 1.64 -19.36 2.89
C MET A 48 1.96 -20.32 1.73
N ARG A 49 3.18 -20.84 1.63
CA ARG A 49 3.70 -21.60 0.47
C ARG A 49 2.78 -22.74 0.01
N TYR A 50 2.18 -23.46 0.96
CA TYR A 50 1.33 -24.61 0.66
C TYR A 50 -0.16 -24.36 0.90
N LYS A 51 -0.56 -23.11 1.19
CA LYS A 51 -1.96 -22.80 1.44
C LYS A 51 -2.71 -22.54 0.14
N LYS A 52 -3.80 -23.28 -0.06
CA LYS A 52 -4.62 -23.28 -1.28
C LYS A 52 -5.13 -21.91 -1.70
N ASN A 53 -5.41 -21.04 -0.74
CA ASN A 53 -5.98 -19.71 -0.98
C ASN A 53 -4.94 -18.57 -0.92
N ALA A 54 -3.63 -18.90 -0.80
CA ALA A 54 -2.59 -17.87 -0.70
C ALA A 54 -2.73 -16.77 -1.77
N PRO A 55 -2.48 -15.53 -1.41
CA PRO A 55 -2.11 -14.98 -0.10
C PRO A 55 -3.29 -14.75 0.87
N PHE A 56 -4.48 -15.21 0.51
CA PHE A 56 -5.69 -15.03 1.32
C PHE A 56 -5.79 -16.11 2.41
N SER A 57 -6.56 -15.81 3.47
CA SER A 57 -6.85 -16.77 4.54
C SER A 57 -7.52 -18.03 3.99
N SER A 58 -7.19 -19.19 4.59
CA SER A 58 -7.84 -20.47 4.27
C SER A 58 -9.35 -20.48 4.53
N ASN A 59 -9.82 -19.60 5.44
CA ASN A 59 -11.23 -19.50 5.85
C ASN A 59 -12.08 -18.66 4.88
N ILE A 60 -11.46 -18.02 3.88
CA ILE A 60 -12.20 -17.20 2.91
C ILE A 60 -12.65 -18.06 1.73
N SER A 61 -13.94 -17.90 1.32
CA SER A 61 -14.47 -18.60 0.18
C SER A 61 -13.84 -18.17 -1.14
N ARG A 62 -13.79 -19.07 -2.12
CA ARG A 62 -13.33 -18.73 -3.48
C ARG A 62 -14.14 -17.61 -4.13
N ARG A 63 -15.43 -17.51 -3.80
CA ARG A 63 -16.33 -16.44 -4.26
C ARG A 63 -15.84 -15.10 -3.72
N THR A 64 -15.58 -15.01 -2.42
CA THR A 64 -15.09 -13.78 -1.78
C THR A 64 -13.73 -13.37 -2.34
N ILE A 65 -12.80 -14.32 -2.57
CA ILE A 65 -11.50 -14.02 -3.22
C ILE A 65 -11.72 -13.42 -4.61
N LYS A 66 -12.61 -13.99 -5.41
CA LYS A 66 -12.94 -13.47 -6.74
C LYS A 66 -13.53 -12.05 -6.66
N GLU A 67 -14.41 -11.79 -5.70
CA GLU A 67 -14.97 -10.46 -5.47
C GLU A 67 -13.90 -9.44 -5.07
N ILE A 68 -12.96 -9.81 -4.18
CA ILE A 68 -11.82 -8.97 -3.78
C ILE A 68 -10.95 -8.63 -5.00
N LEU A 69 -10.58 -9.63 -5.80
CA LEU A 69 -9.75 -9.40 -7.00
C LEU A 69 -10.47 -8.53 -8.03
N ASN A 70 -11.76 -8.80 -8.29
CA ASN A 70 -12.56 -7.99 -9.22
C ASN A 70 -12.69 -6.54 -8.76
N ARG A 71 -12.87 -6.29 -7.43
CA ARG A 71 -12.87 -4.95 -6.87
C ARG A 71 -11.53 -4.26 -7.11
N SER A 72 -10.43 -4.95 -6.87
CA SER A 72 -9.09 -4.41 -7.10
C SER A 72 -8.84 -4.12 -8.59
N CYS A 73 -9.29 -4.98 -9.51
CA CYS A 73 -9.22 -4.72 -10.95
C CYS A 73 -9.91 -3.40 -11.32
N ARG A 74 -11.12 -3.16 -10.78
CA ARG A 74 -11.89 -1.93 -11.06
C ARG A 74 -11.21 -0.66 -10.57
N GLN A 75 -10.32 -0.75 -9.58
CA GLN A 75 -9.58 0.37 -9.02
C GLN A 75 -8.31 0.71 -9.79
N THR A 76 -7.91 -0.12 -10.77
CA THR A 76 -6.71 0.12 -11.56
C THR A 76 -6.93 1.16 -12.66
N LEU A 77 -5.87 1.90 -13.00
CA LEU A 77 -5.87 2.82 -14.15
C LEU A 77 -6.15 2.09 -15.46
N ARG A 78 -5.70 0.82 -15.61
CA ARG A 78 -6.01 -0.02 -16.77
C ARG A 78 -7.52 -0.17 -16.96
N TYR A 79 -8.25 -0.48 -15.89
CA TYR A 79 -9.71 -0.63 -15.96
C TYR A 79 -10.39 0.69 -16.34
N GLN A 80 -9.97 1.80 -15.72
CA GLN A 80 -10.53 3.13 -16.00
C GLN A 80 -10.32 3.52 -17.47
N ARG A 81 -9.09 3.40 -17.97
CA ARG A 81 -8.76 3.70 -19.36
C ARG A 81 -9.56 2.85 -20.37
N LEU A 82 -9.65 1.54 -20.15
CA LEU A 82 -10.43 0.66 -21.01
C LEU A 82 -11.91 1.04 -21.01
N LYS A 83 -12.46 1.39 -19.86
CA LYS A 83 -13.84 1.84 -19.72
C LYS A 83 -14.08 3.16 -20.45
N GLU A 84 -13.17 4.13 -20.33
CA GLU A 84 -13.22 5.42 -21.03
C GLU A 84 -13.12 5.24 -22.57
N GLN A 85 -12.39 4.23 -23.02
CA GLN A 85 -12.29 3.85 -24.44
C GLN A 85 -13.52 3.09 -24.94
N GLY A 86 -14.53 2.84 -24.11
CA GLY A 86 -15.76 2.14 -24.49
C GLY A 86 -15.63 0.63 -24.60
N ALA A 87 -14.57 0.03 -24.02
CA ALA A 87 -14.38 -1.41 -24.07
C ALA A 87 -15.50 -2.16 -23.36
N THR A 88 -15.94 -3.26 -23.94
CA THR A 88 -16.97 -4.15 -23.38
C THR A 88 -16.46 -4.86 -22.10
N PRO A 89 -17.37 -5.32 -21.21
CA PRO A 89 -16.96 -6.08 -20.03
C PRO A 89 -16.13 -7.33 -20.35
N GLU A 90 -16.40 -7.98 -21.47
CA GLU A 90 -15.66 -9.16 -21.95
C GLU A 90 -14.23 -8.80 -22.39
N GLU A 91 -14.06 -7.70 -23.12
CA GLU A 91 -12.75 -7.19 -23.53
C GLU A 91 -11.90 -6.77 -22.32
N ILE A 92 -12.49 -6.06 -21.37
CA ILE A 92 -11.83 -5.71 -20.10
C ILE A 92 -11.39 -6.98 -19.38
N LYS A 93 -12.26 -7.98 -19.22
CA LYS A 93 -11.94 -9.24 -18.58
C LYS A 93 -10.82 -10.00 -19.29
N ARG A 94 -10.83 -10.00 -20.64
CA ARG A 94 -9.77 -10.59 -21.45
C ARG A 94 -8.44 -9.86 -21.23
N SER A 95 -8.43 -8.54 -21.23
CA SER A 95 -7.24 -7.72 -20.97
C SER A 95 -6.58 -8.02 -19.63
N PHE A 96 -7.36 -8.30 -18.57
CA PHE A 96 -6.82 -8.68 -17.27
C PHE A 96 -6.28 -10.13 -17.19
N ARG A 97 -6.55 -10.96 -18.20
CA ARG A 97 -6.09 -12.36 -18.28
C ARG A 97 -5.03 -12.58 -19.35
N THR A 98 -4.75 -11.58 -20.16
CA THR A 98 -3.69 -11.63 -21.16
C THR A 98 -2.37 -11.23 -20.51
N PRO A 99 -1.30 -12.02 -20.62
CA PRO A 99 0.02 -11.66 -20.10
C PRO A 99 0.56 -10.42 -20.79
N HIS A 100 1.24 -9.58 -20.02
CA HIS A 100 1.94 -8.40 -20.49
C HIS A 100 3.28 -8.27 -19.77
N GLU A 101 4.24 -7.64 -20.41
CA GLU A 101 5.46 -7.17 -19.76
C GLU A 101 5.08 -6.11 -18.71
N MET A 102 5.64 -6.24 -17.53
CA MET A 102 5.42 -5.33 -16.41
C MET A 102 6.56 -5.37 -15.43
N THR A 103 6.81 -4.24 -14.78
CA THR A 103 7.75 -4.11 -13.70
C THR A 103 7.04 -4.32 -12.38
N LEU A 104 7.57 -5.21 -11.54
CA LEU A 104 7.01 -5.54 -10.23
C LEU A 104 7.98 -5.15 -9.12
N PHE A 105 7.44 -4.61 -8.05
CA PHE A 105 8.18 -4.34 -6.82
C PHE A 105 8.67 -5.63 -6.17
N THR A 106 9.93 -5.63 -5.73
CA THR A 106 10.45 -6.53 -4.70
C THR A 106 11.27 -5.76 -3.68
N TYR A 107 11.49 -6.34 -2.49
CA TYR A 107 12.34 -5.71 -1.48
C TYR A 107 13.83 -5.61 -1.89
N HIS A 108 14.21 -6.27 -2.98
CA HIS A 108 15.57 -6.27 -3.54
C HIS A 108 15.71 -5.41 -4.79
N GLY A 109 14.69 -4.65 -5.13
CA GLY A 109 14.58 -3.83 -6.33
C GLY A 109 13.47 -4.31 -7.24
N ASP A 110 13.15 -3.50 -8.23
CA ASP A 110 12.11 -3.81 -9.21
C ASP A 110 12.60 -4.89 -10.18
N ILE A 111 11.69 -5.76 -10.60
CA ILE A 111 11.95 -6.82 -11.58
C ILE A 111 11.01 -6.71 -12.76
N ASP A 112 11.53 -6.88 -13.96
CA ASP A 112 10.72 -7.00 -15.18
C ASP A 112 10.29 -8.45 -15.39
N THR A 113 9.02 -8.64 -15.66
CA THR A 113 8.43 -9.97 -15.82
C THR A 113 7.21 -9.91 -16.76
N VAL A 114 6.83 -11.08 -17.27
CA VAL A 114 5.61 -11.26 -18.06
C VAL A 114 4.57 -11.95 -17.18
N MET A 115 3.48 -11.24 -16.89
CA MET A 115 2.43 -11.73 -16.00
C MET A 115 1.06 -11.19 -16.43
N THR A 116 -0.01 -11.88 -16.02
CA THR A 116 -1.35 -11.31 -16.23
C THR A 116 -1.63 -10.19 -15.21
N PRO A 117 -2.36 -9.13 -15.58
CA PRO A 117 -2.70 -8.06 -14.62
C PRO A 117 -3.45 -8.56 -13.38
N ILE A 118 -4.25 -9.63 -13.48
CA ILE A 118 -4.93 -10.20 -12.32
C ILE A 118 -3.96 -10.91 -11.37
N ASP A 119 -2.93 -11.56 -11.92
CA ASP A 119 -1.90 -12.23 -11.10
C ASP A 119 -0.98 -11.21 -10.45
N SER A 120 -0.66 -10.08 -11.13
CA SER A 120 0.06 -8.98 -10.50
C SER A 120 -0.71 -8.37 -9.34
N ILE A 121 -2.03 -8.20 -9.45
CA ILE A 121 -2.87 -7.77 -8.34
C ILE A 121 -2.80 -8.77 -7.17
N ARG A 122 -2.83 -10.07 -7.45
CA ARG A 122 -2.68 -11.11 -6.42
C ARG A 122 -1.30 -11.06 -5.79
N TYR A 123 -0.25 -10.86 -6.58
CA TYR A 123 1.13 -10.69 -6.13
C TYR A 123 1.24 -9.53 -5.15
N TYR A 124 0.74 -8.33 -5.50
CA TYR A 124 0.75 -7.17 -4.61
C TYR A 124 -0.07 -7.37 -3.32
N LYS A 125 -1.07 -8.27 -3.32
CA LYS A 125 -1.80 -8.63 -2.10
C LYS A 125 -1.04 -9.60 -1.18
N SER A 126 0.07 -10.17 -1.62
CA SER A 126 0.94 -11.00 -0.77
C SER A 126 1.88 -10.20 0.12
N PHE A 127 2.05 -8.91 -0.14
CA PHE A 127 2.92 -8.07 0.68
C PHE A 127 2.26 -7.70 2.01
N LEU A 128 3.02 -7.92 3.09
CA LEU A 128 2.67 -7.38 4.40
C LEU A 128 2.79 -5.87 4.35
N ARG A 129 1.81 -5.18 4.91
CA ARG A 129 1.76 -3.72 4.96
C ARG A 129 2.13 -3.26 6.36
N SER A 130 2.93 -2.22 6.45
CA SER A 130 3.36 -1.64 7.71
C SER A 130 3.48 -0.14 7.58
N ALA A 131 3.21 0.54 8.67
CA ALA A 131 3.39 1.97 8.79
C ALA A 131 4.15 2.30 10.08
N PHE A 132 4.83 3.42 10.11
CA PHE A 132 5.59 3.86 11.27
C PHE A 132 5.49 5.39 11.41
N VAL A 133 5.25 5.85 12.64
CA VAL A 133 5.25 7.28 12.97
C VAL A 133 6.08 7.51 14.23
N SER A 134 6.97 8.48 14.19
CA SER A 134 7.69 8.97 15.34
C SER A 134 7.30 10.41 15.63
N MET A 135 6.97 10.68 16.89
CA MET A 135 6.55 12.01 17.35
C MET A 135 7.35 12.43 18.58
N ASP A 136 7.62 13.71 18.68
CA ASP A 136 8.16 14.33 19.89
C ASP A 136 7.05 14.34 20.96
N PRO A 137 7.26 13.74 22.15
CA PRO A 137 6.21 13.62 23.16
C PRO A 137 5.84 14.95 23.83
N HIS A 138 6.73 15.96 23.78
CA HIS A 138 6.48 17.26 24.41
C HIS A 138 5.75 18.22 23.49
N THR A 139 6.08 18.21 22.21
CA THR A 139 5.56 19.16 21.23
C THR A 139 4.49 18.59 20.31
N GLY A 140 4.37 17.25 20.24
CA GLY A 140 3.53 16.55 19.26
C GLY A 140 4.07 16.61 17.83
N ALA A 141 5.26 17.18 17.61
CA ALA A 141 5.84 17.33 16.28
C ALA A 141 6.22 15.96 15.68
N VAL A 142 5.71 15.66 14.48
CA VAL A 142 6.07 14.44 13.75
C VAL A 142 7.50 14.55 13.24
N LYS A 143 8.35 13.61 13.62
CA LYS A 143 9.78 13.53 13.28
C LYS A 143 10.08 12.55 12.17
N ALA A 144 9.31 11.46 12.08
CA ALA A 144 9.38 10.52 10.97
C ALA A 144 7.98 9.98 10.65
N TYR A 145 7.71 9.74 9.37
CA TYR A 145 6.42 9.28 8.89
C TYR A 145 6.59 8.32 7.72
N VAL A 146 6.30 7.06 7.96
CA VAL A 146 6.30 6.01 6.93
C VAL A 146 4.87 5.52 6.76
N GLY A 147 4.20 5.93 5.70
CA GLY A 147 2.79 5.61 5.45
C GLY A 147 2.56 4.19 4.99
N ASP A 148 3.56 3.56 4.37
CA ASP A 148 3.57 2.17 3.94
C ASP A 148 5.01 1.69 3.64
N ILE A 149 5.16 0.41 3.26
CA ILE A 149 6.44 -0.27 3.03
C ILE A 149 7.29 0.34 1.91
N ASP A 150 6.65 0.94 0.91
CA ASP A 150 7.31 1.66 -0.20
C ASP A 150 6.34 2.66 -0.83
N TYR A 151 6.68 3.94 -0.84
CA TYR A 151 5.78 4.98 -1.35
C TYR A 151 5.60 4.94 -2.87
N GLN A 152 6.58 4.47 -3.62
CA GLN A 152 6.51 4.43 -5.08
C GLN A 152 5.45 3.44 -5.57
N HIS A 153 5.36 2.28 -4.92
CA HIS A 153 4.50 1.16 -5.32
C HIS A 153 3.23 1.03 -4.46
N PHE A 154 3.26 1.51 -3.22
CA PHE A 154 2.16 1.39 -2.24
C PHE A 154 1.74 2.77 -1.75
N LYS A 155 0.86 3.43 -2.52
CA LYS A 155 0.44 4.81 -2.27
C LYS A 155 -0.68 4.96 -1.24
N TYR A 156 -1.21 3.86 -0.72
CA TYR A 156 -2.23 3.92 0.32
C TYR A 156 -1.57 4.17 1.68
N ASP A 157 -1.89 5.31 2.26
CA ASP A 157 -1.41 5.68 3.58
C ASP A 157 -2.11 4.85 4.66
N VAL A 158 -1.36 3.91 5.25
CA VAL A 158 -1.87 3.01 6.30
C VAL A 158 -2.05 3.75 7.63
N VAL A 159 -1.27 4.80 7.89
CA VAL A 159 -1.38 5.61 9.11
C VAL A 159 -2.74 6.30 9.17
N MET A 160 -3.07 7.05 8.12
CA MET A 160 -4.30 7.86 8.08
C MET A 160 -5.53 7.07 7.62
N GLY A 161 -5.34 6.14 6.68
CA GLY A 161 -6.43 5.40 6.06
C GLY A 161 -6.69 4.02 6.67
N GLY A 162 -5.73 3.46 7.39
CA GLY A 162 -5.82 2.11 7.96
C GLY A 162 -6.81 2.04 9.12
N ARG A 163 -7.84 1.18 8.97
CA ARG A 163 -8.78 0.89 10.07
C ARG A 163 -8.47 -0.49 10.64
N ARG A 164 -8.12 -0.53 11.93
CA ARG A 164 -7.80 -1.75 12.67
C ARG A 164 -8.50 -1.76 14.02
N GLN A 165 -8.72 -2.94 14.56
CA GLN A 165 -9.16 -3.09 15.95
C GLN A 165 -8.03 -2.62 16.87
N VAL A 166 -8.33 -1.67 17.77
CA VAL A 166 -7.33 -1.06 18.66
C VAL A 166 -6.73 -2.06 19.64
N GLY A 167 -7.50 -3.05 20.08
CA GLY A 167 -7.02 -4.03 21.05
C GLY A 167 -6.45 -3.36 22.32
N SER A 168 -5.31 -3.85 22.80
CA SER A 168 -4.63 -3.33 23.99
C SER A 168 -4.01 -1.95 23.83
N THR A 169 -3.91 -1.41 22.62
CA THR A 169 -3.38 -0.05 22.41
C THR A 169 -4.31 1.05 22.92
N ILE A 170 -5.57 0.71 23.27
CA ILE A 170 -6.48 1.64 23.94
C ILE A 170 -6.15 1.86 25.44
N LYS A 171 -5.39 0.96 26.06
CA LYS A 171 -5.13 1.01 27.51
C LYS A 171 -4.51 2.30 28.02
N PRO A 172 -3.53 2.94 27.36
CA PRO A 172 -2.99 4.22 27.81
C PRO A 172 -4.08 5.28 27.98
N PHE A 173 -5.05 5.31 27.06
CA PHE A 173 -6.18 6.25 27.15
C PHE A 173 -7.13 5.90 28.29
N LEU A 174 -7.40 4.60 28.52
CA LEU A 174 -8.25 4.16 29.64
C LEU A 174 -7.62 4.43 31.01
N TYR A 175 -6.29 4.39 31.11
CA TYR A 175 -5.59 4.64 32.38
C TYR A 175 -5.33 6.12 32.66
N ALA A 176 -5.51 6.97 31.64
CA ALA A 176 -5.39 8.42 31.77
C ALA A 176 -6.70 9.12 32.18
N LEU A 177 -7.83 8.39 32.20
CA LEU A 177 -9.15 8.84 32.67
C LEU A 177 -9.30 8.63 34.17
#